data_4a1f8d35ab88f98b1befda744518d574
#
_entry.id   4a1f8d35ab88f98b1befda744518d574
#
_cell.length_a   1.000
_cell.length_b   1.000
_cell.length_c   1.000
_cell.angle_alpha   90.00
_cell.angle_beta   90.00
_cell.angle_gamma   90.00
#
_symmetry.space_group_name_H-M   'P 1'
#
loop_
_entity.id
_entity.type
_entity.pdbx_description
1 polymer ?
#
loop_
_entity_poly.entity_id
_entity_poly.type
_entity_poly.pdbx_seq_one_letter_code
_entity_poly.pdbx_strand_id
1 'polypeptide(L)'
;MNFLYRYAAPQNFYALAGRMVPWAAFLALLLFVAGAYVGFFLAPTDFQQGEGYRIIFLHVPVSWMSMLIYLAMGFWSLICLVFNSRTAAMMAAALAPTGAICTVLSLVTGALWGKPMWGAWWVWDARLTSELLLLFLYMGFMGLRGAIDDPRRADKAASILALVGVVNVPVIYFSVQWWNTLHQGASVSLTSSPSMATVMLTGMLLMSLAMWCYCIAIALYRVRNLILEREAHTAWVRNLPEG
;
A
#
# COMPACT_ATOMS: atom_id res chain seq x y z
N MET A 1 -28.79 -15.17 6.60
CA MET A 1 -28.03 -14.11 5.88
C MET A 1 -26.57 -14.26 6.26
N ASN A 2 -25.72 -14.61 5.28
CA ASN A 2 -24.32 -14.94 5.55
C ASN A 2 -23.59 -13.76 6.21
N PHE A 3 -22.72 -14.08 7.17
CA PHE A 3 -21.91 -13.10 7.93
C PHE A 3 -21.24 -12.03 7.05
N LEU A 4 -20.73 -12.41 5.88
CA LEU A 4 -20.08 -11.51 4.92
C LEU A 4 -21.03 -10.43 4.35
N TYR A 5 -22.30 -10.79 4.06
CA TYR A 5 -23.27 -9.82 3.53
C TYR A 5 -23.65 -8.74 4.54
N ARG A 6 -23.55 -9.04 5.84
CA ARG A 6 -23.80 -8.05 6.89
C ARG A 6 -22.86 -6.84 6.78
N TYR A 7 -21.59 -7.05 6.43
CA TYR A 7 -20.59 -5.99 6.34
C TYR A 7 -20.48 -5.37 4.95
N ALA A 8 -21.25 -5.81 3.98
CA ALA A 8 -21.42 -5.12 2.70
C ALA A 8 -22.19 -3.78 2.87
N ALA A 9 -23.02 -3.65 3.93
CA ALA A 9 -23.72 -2.41 4.25
C ALA A 9 -22.76 -1.38 4.89
N PRO A 10 -22.72 -0.13 4.40
CA PRO A 10 -21.81 0.92 4.90
C PRO A 10 -21.90 1.13 6.41
N GLN A 11 -23.12 1.18 6.99
CA GLN A 11 -23.35 1.36 8.41
C GLN A 11 -22.65 0.28 9.27
N ASN A 12 -22.78 -0.98 8.90
CA ASN A 12 -22.18 -2.10 9.64
C ASN A 12 -20.67 -2.12 9.48
N PHE A 13 -20.19 -1.78 8.28
CA PHE A 13 -18.76 -1.69 8.01
C PHE A 13 -18.10 -0.53 8.75
N TYR A 14 -18.78 0.62 8.84
CA TYR A 14 -18.34 1.79 9.63
C TYR A 14 -18.04 1.42 11.08
N ALA A 15 -18.99 0.70 11.72
CA ALA A 15 -18.84 0.28 13.10
C ALA A 15 -17.68 -0.73 13.29
N LEU A 16 -17.54 -1.70 12.36
CA LEU A 16 -16.43 -2.66 12.37
C LEU A 16 -15.09 -1.97 12.22
N ALA A 17 -14.96 -1.12 11.20
CA ALA A 17 -13.74 -0.38 10.92
C ALA A 17 -13.32 0.48 12.13
N GLY A 18 -14.27 1.15 12.80
CA GLY A 18 -14.00 1.94 13.98
C GLY A 18 -13.41 1.15 15.16
N ARG A 19 -13.82 -0.11 15.31
CA ARG A 19 -13.26 -1.01 16.34
C ARG A 19 -11.86 -1.50 15.97
N MET A 20 -11.57 -1.68 14.67
CA MET A 20 -10.29 -2.22 14.20
C MET A 20 -9.18 -1.18 14.15
N VAL A 21 -9.50 0.10 13.85
CA VAL A 21 -8.51 1.17 13.71
C VAL A 21 -7.55 1.28 14.90
N PRO A 22 -7.99 1.38 16.18
CA PRO A 22 -7.08 1.55 17.30
C PRO A 22 -6.14 0.35 17.50
N TRP A 23 -6.65 -0.86 17.26
CA TRP A 23 -5.82 -2.07 17.37
C TRP A 23 -4.77 -2.17 16.26
N ALA A 24 -5.15 -1.86 15.03
CA ALA A 24 -4.21 -1.82 13.91
C ALA A 24 -3.15 -0.72 14.11
N ALA A 25 -3.54 0.46 14.59
CA ALA A 25 -2.61 1.55 14.89
C ALA A 25 -1.66 1.21 16.05
N PHE A 26 -2.17 0.61 17.12
CA PHE A 26 -1.35 0.15 18.25
C PHE A 26 -0.33 -0.90 17.82
N LEU A 27 -0.77 -1.90 17.05
CA LEU A 27 0.12 -2.95 16.56
C LEU A 27 1.17 -2.39 15.59
N ALA A 28 0.78 -1.44 14.73
CA ALA A 28 1.72 -0.74 13.85
C ALA A 28 2.82 -0.03 14.63
N LEU A 29 2.46 0.70 15.68
CA LEU A 29 3.42 1.41 16.53
C LEU A 29 4.37 0.43 17.26
N LEU A 30 3.82 -0.63 17.86
CA LEU A 30 4.60 -1.64 18.56
C LEU A 30 5.61 -2.31 17.63
N LEU A 31 5.16 -2.76 16.45
CA LEU A 31 6.02 -3.41 15.47
C LEU A 31 7.06 -2.44 14.87
N PHE A 32 6.69 -1.17 14.67
CA PHE A 32 7.61 -0.14 14.21
C PHE A 32 8.74 0.09 15.21
N VAL A 33 8.42 0.27 16.50
CA VAL A 33 9.45 0.45 17.54
C VAL A 33 10.36 -0.77 17.64
N ALA A 34 9.79 -1.99 17.64
CA ALA A 34 10.57 -3.23 17.68
C ALA A 34 11.44 -3.38 16.41
N GLY A 35 10.88 -3.17 15.25
CA GLY A 35 11.58 -3.28 13.96
C GLY A 35 12.67 -2.22 13.80
N ALA A 36 12.42 -0.98 14.21
CA ALA A 36 13.41 0.09 14.22
C ALA A 36 14.56 -0.24 15.20
N TYR A 37 14.25 -0.72 16.39
CA TYR A 37 15.28 -1.13 17.34
C TYR A 37 16.16 -2.26 16.79
N VAL A 38 15.57 -3.31 16.26
CA VAL A 38 16.32 -4.43 15.67
C VAL A 38 17.11 -3.96 14.44
N GLY A 39 16.50 -3.21 13.52
CA GLY A 39 17.12 -2.82 12.27
C GLY A 39 18.22 -1.77 12.42
N PHE A 40 18.01 -0.76 13.28
CA PHE A 40 18.97 0.35 13.38
C PHE A 40 20.01 0.18 14.49
N PHE A 41 19.75 -0.65 15.51
CA PHE A 41 20.65 -0.78 16.64
C PHE A 41 21.26 -2.20 16.81
N LEU A 42 20.54 -3.27 16.43
CA LEU A 42 21.04 -4.64 16.60
C LEU A 42 21.61 -5.25 15.32
N ALA A 43 21.10 -4.85 14.15
CA ALA A 43 21.56 -5.41 12.88
C ALA A 43 23.04 -5.04 12.63
N PRO A 44 23.89 -6.00 12.21
CA PRO A 44 25.30 -5.73 11.95
C PRO A 44 25.45 -4.83 10.70
N THR A 45 26.61 -4.18 10.58
CA THR A 45 27.02 -3.43 9.40
C THR A 45 27.16 -4.40 8.22
N ASP A 46 26.64 -4.04 7.05
CA ASP A 46 26.80 -4.83 5.83
C ASP A 46 28.21 -4.69 5.27
N PHE A 47 28.81 -5.79 4.83
CA PHE A 47 30.21 -5.83 4.39
C PHE A 47 30.43 -5.14 3.03
N GLN A 48 29.40 -5.06 2.17
CA GLN A 48 29.49 -4.39 0.86
C GLN A 48 28.97 -2.96 0.88
N GLN A 49 27.87 -2.72 1.60
CA GLN A 49 27.13 -1.45 1.58
C GLN A 49 27.38 -0.58 2.81
N GLY A 50 28.13 -1.08 3.79
CA GLY A 50 28.34 -0.37 5.05
C GLY A 50 27.03 -0.08 5.77
N GLU A 51 26.91 1.08 6.42
CA GLU A 51 25.68 1.52 7.10
C GLU A 51 24.58 1.97 6.12
N GLY A 52 24.91 2.23 4.84
CA GLY A 52 23.96 2.67 3.82
C GLY A 52 22.85 1.64 3.55
N TYR A 53 23.12 0.35 3.80
CA TYR A 53 22.12 -0.71 3.63
C TYR A 53 20.90 -0.54 4.54
N ARG A 54 21.02 0.18 5.67
CA ARG A 54 19.91 0.35 6.64
C ARG A 54 18.66 1.01 6.06
N ILE A 55 18.78 1.65 4.90
CA ILE A 55 17.64 2.16 4.15
C ILE A 55 16.65 1.05 3.77
N ILE A 56 17.10 -0.22 3.74
CA ILE A 56 16.26 -1.39 3.46
C ILE A 56 15.07 -1.49 4.43
N PHE A 57 15.24 -1.08 5.69
CA PHE A 57 14.20 -1.11 6.72
C PHE A 57 13.06 -0.12 6.47
N LEU A 58 13.26 0.84 5.57
CA LEU A 58 12.24 1.78 5.09
C LEU A 58 11.83 1.47 3.66
N HIS A 59 12.79 1.29 2.76
CA HIS A 59 12.57 1.12 1.33
C HIS A 59 11.75 -0.13 1.00
N VAL A 60 12.13 -1.29 1.55
CA VAL A 60 11.43 -2.56 1.25
C VAL A 60 9.99 -2.56 1.75
N PRO A 61 9.68 -2.15 3.01
CA PRO A 61 8.31 -2.03 3.48
C PRO A 61 7.42 -1.15 2.59
N VAL A 62 7.88 0.04 2.21
CA VAL A 62 7.07 0.94 1.38
C VAL A 62 6.92 0.44 -0.06
N SER A 63 7.96 -0.20 -0.63
CA SER A 63 7.91 -0.78 -1.97
C SER A 63 6.98 -1.99 -2.04
N TRP A 64 6.95 -2.82 -1.01
CA TRP A 64 5.96 -3.91 -0.95
C TRP A 64 4.54 -3.36 -0.81
N MET A 65 4.37 -2.31 0.02
CA MET A 65 3.05 -1.71 0.21
C MET A 65 2.55 -0.98 -1.03
N SER A 66 3.41 -0.35 -1.83
CA SER A 66 3.00 0.26 -3.10
C SER A 66 2.29 -0.74 -4.01
N MET A 67 2.84 -1.93 -4.17
CA MET A 67 2.28 -3.00 -4.98
C MET A 67 1.06 -3.67 -4.33
N LEU A 68 1.15 -4.03 -3.04
CA LEU A 68 0.08 -4.77 -2.35
C LEU A 68 -1.18 -3.95 -2.17
N ILE A 69 -1.05 -2.64 -1.90
CA ILE A 69 -2.20 -1.73 -1.85
C ILE A 69 -2.85 -1.62 -3.23
N TYR A 70 -2.07 -1.62 -4.32
CA TYR A 70 -2.64 -1.58 -5.67
C TYR A 70 -3.42 -2.87 -5.98
N LEU A 71 -2.90 -4.04 -5.60
CA LEU A 71 -3.63 -5.31 -5.74
C LEU A 71 -4.92 -5.30 -4.91
N ALA A 72 -4.87 -4.82 -3.66
CA ALA A 72 -6.07 -4.69 -2.82
C ALA A 72 -7.08 -3.69 -3.42
N MET A 73 -6.61 -2.59 -3.99
CA MET A 73 -7.45 -1.62 -4.71
C MET A 73 -8.10 -2.26 -5.95
N GLY A 74 -7.35 -3.03 -6.72
CA GLY A 74 -7.87 -3.82 -7.84
C GLY A 74 -8.93 -4.84 -7.41
N PHE A 75 -8.69 -5.56 -6.32
CA PHE A 75 -9.66 -6.50 -5.74
C PHE A 75 -10.98 -5.81 -5.36
N TRP A 76 -10.93 -4.69 -4.65
CA TRP A 76 -12.13 -3.94 -4.30
C TRP A 76 -12.80 -3.31 -5.52
N SER A 77 -12.02 -2.89 -6.51
CA SER A 77 -12.55 -2.40 -7.79
C SER A 77 -13.31 -3.50 -8.55
N LEU A 78 -12.80 -4.73 -8.55
CA LEU A 78 -13.49 -5.88 -9.12
C LEU A 78 -14.84 -6.12 -8.42
N ILE A 79 -14.86 -6.13 -7.09
CA ILE A 79 -16.09 -6.27 -6.31
C ILE A 79 -17.07 -5.12 -6.60
N CYS A 80 -16.56 -3.90 -6.74
CA CYS A 80 -17.37 -2.74 -7.12
C CYS A 80 -18.07 -2.95 -8.46
N LEU A 81 -17.35 -3.41 -9.48
CA LEU A 81 -17.89 -3.60 -10.83
C LEU A 81 -18.85 -4.79 -10.93
N VAL A 82 -18.48 -5.94 -10.31
CA VAL A 82 -19.29 -7.18 -10.41
C VAL A 82 -20.57 -7.08 -9.58
N PHE A 83 -20.48 -6.56 -8.36
CA PHE A 83 -21.61 -6.52 -7.42
C PHE A 83 -22.24 -5.13 -7.28
N ASN A 84 -21.77 -4.14 -8.04
CA ASN A 84 -22.20 -2.73 -7.94
C ASN A 84 -22.14 -2.21 -6.49
N SER A 85 -21.12 -2.63 -5.73
CA SER A 85 -20.97 -2.36 -4.29
C SER A 85 -20.37 -0.99 -4.04
N ARG A 86 -21.14 -0.08 -3.41
CA ARG A 86 -20.66 1.24 -2.98
C ARG A 86 -19.55 1.15 -1.93
N THR A 87 -19.67 0.22 -0.99
CA THR A 87 -18.66 0.00 0.06
C THR A 87 -17.32 -0.42 -0.55
N ALA A 88 -17.34 -1.29 -1.56
CA ALA A 88 -16.13 -1.69 -2.27
C ALA A 88 -15.46 -0.53 -3.01
N ALA A 89 -16.26 0.33 -3.66
CA ALA A 89 -15.75 1.56 -4.30
C ALA A 89 -15.09 2.51 -3.28
N MET A 90 -15.70 2.68 -2.11
CA MET A 90 -15.12 3.48 -1.02
C MET A 90 -13.84 2.87 -0.45
N MET A 91 -13.75 1.53 -0.36
CA MET A 91 -12.52 0.83 0.04
C MET A 91 -11.38 1.07 -0.96
N ALA A 92 -11.64 0.91 -2.26
CA ALA A 92 -10.64 1.20 -3.29
C ALA A 92 -10.16 2.67 -3.21
N ALA A 93 -11.09 3.60 -3.01
CA ALA A 93 -10.79 5.02 -2.85
C ALA A 93 -9.98 5.35 -1.59
N ALA A 94 -10.27 4.68 -0.49
CA ALA A 94 -9.54 4.86 0.78
C ALA A 94 -8.08 4.39 0.69
N LEU A 95 -7.82 3.38 -0.15
CA LEU A 95 -6.50 2.79 -0.36
C LEU A 95 -5.59 3.66 -1.25
N ALA A 96 -6.16 4.30 -2.28
CA ALA A 96 -5.39 4.96 -3.34
C ALA A 96 -4.38 6.02 -2.84
N PRO A 97 -4.71 6.97 -1.94
CA PRO A 97 -3.76 7.97 -1.48
C PRO A 97 -2.59 7.36 -0.70
N THR A 98 -2.85 6.32 0.11
CA THR A 98 -1.79 5.63 0.86
C THR A 98 -0.86 4.88 -0.08
N GLY A 99 -1.40 4.19 -1.10
CA GLY A 99 -0.59 3.52 -2.11
C GLY A 99 0.27 4.49 -2.90
N ALA A 100 -0.28 5.64 -3.32
CA ALA A 100 0.48 6.69 -3.99
C ALA A 100 1.65 7.20 -3.13
N ILE A 101 1.42 7.47 -1.83
CA ILE A 101 2.47 7.89 -0.91
C ILE A 101 3.54 6.81 -0.76
N CYS A 102 3.17 5.54 -0.59
CA CYS A 102 4.12 4.44 -0.55
C CYS A 102 4.97 4.36 -1.83
N THR A 103 4.36 4.57 -2.99
CA THR A 103 5.07 4.58 -4.28
C THR A 103 6.06 5.75 -4.37
N VAL A 104 5.67 6.96 -3.95
CA VAL A 104 6.58 8.11 -3.88
C VAL A 104 7.75 7.81 -2.93
N LEU A 105 7.47 7.28 -1.75
CA LEU A 105 8.52 6.91 -0.78
C LEU A 105 9.44 5.82 -1.32
N SER A 106 8.89 4.83 -2.05
CA SER A 106 9.67 3.79 -2.72
C SER A 106 10.64 4.41 -3.72
N LEU A 107 10.17 5.29 -4.60
CA LEU A 107 11.01 5.97 -5.59
C LEU A 107 12.09 6.86 -4.94
N VAL A 108 11.72 7.66 -3.93
CA VAL A 108 12.65 8.56 -3.23
C VAL A 108 13.71 7.78 -2.46
N THR A 109 13.29 6.80 -1.65
CA THR A 109 14.25 5.99 -0.88
C THR A 109 15.12 5.12 -1.78
N GLY A 110 14.58 4.63 -2.92
CA GLY A 110 15.34 3.94 -3.94
C GLY A 110 16.39 4.82 -4.60
N ALA A 111 16.08 6.07 -4.92
CA ALA A 111 17.04 7.04 -5.47
C ALA A 111 18.13 7.40 -4.44
N LEU A 112 17.77 7.61 -3.17
CA LEU A 112 18.71 7.86 -2.08
C LEU A 112 19.67 6.68 -1.85
N TRP A 113 19.16 5.45 -1.99
CA TRP A 113 19.99 4.25 -1.91
C TRP A 113 20.85 4.04 -3.17
N GLY A 114 20.27 4.27 -4.35
CA GLY A 114 20.93 4.05 -5.64
C GLY A 114 22.15 4.95 -5.85
N LYS A 115 22.09 6.20 -5.40
CA LYS A 115 23.20 7.14 -5.61
C LYS A 115 24.53 6.68 -5.02
N PRO A 116 24.63 6.28 -3.73
CA PRO A 116 25.86 5.76 -3.17
C PRO A 116 26.23 4.36 -3.67
N MET A 117 25.24 3.51 -4.05
CA MET A 117 25.51 2.12 -4.44
C MET A 117 25.89 1.97 -5.90
N TRP A 118 25.23 2.72 -6.81
CA TRP A 118 25.37 2.58 -8.26
C TRP A 118 25.78 3.87 -8.98
N GLY A 119 26.00 4.96 -8.25
CA GLY A 119 26.43 6.25 -8.79
C GLY A 119 25.33 7.09 -9.45
N ALA A 120 24.09 6.61 -9.53
CA ALA A 120 22.98 7.27 -10.20
C ALA A 120 21.78 7.47 -9.27
N TRP A 121 21.10 8.64 -9.40
CA TRP A 121 19.83 8.89 -8.73
C TRP A 121 18.67 8.18 -9.43
N TRP A 122 18.77 8.05 -10.75
CA TRP A 122 17.73 7.49 -11.61
C TRP A 122 18.34 6.82 -12.82
N VAL A 123 17.77 5.71 -13.23
CA VAL A 123 17.99 5.06 -14.51
C VAL A 123 16.64 4.67 -15.10
N TRP A 124 16.52 4.77 -16.42
CA TRP A 124 15.30 4.37 -17.13
C TRP A 124 15.32 2.86 -17.41
N ASP A 125 15.29 2.08 -16.34
CA ASP A 125 15.15 0.63 -16.43
C ASP A 125 13.69 0.19 -16.21
N ALA A 126 13.42 -1.08 -16.41
CA ALA A 126 12.06 -1.63 -16.29
C ALA A 126 11.51 -1.51 -14.86
N ARG A 127 12.38 -1.63 -13.84
CA ARG A 127 11.97 -1.58 -12.42
C ARG A 127 11.50 -0.20 -12.02
N LEU A 128 12.34 0.82 -12.22
CA LEU A 128 12.03 2.17 -11.82
C LEU A 128 10.91 2.77 -12.67
N THR A 129 10.92 2.49 -13.98
CA THR A 129 9.89 2.99 -14.90
C THR A 129 8.51 2.41 -14.58
N SER A 130 8.42 1.11 -14.29
CA SER A 130 7.13 0.49 -13.93
C SER A 130 6.64 0.93 -12.54
N GLU A 131 7.54 1.19 -11.58
CA GLU A 131 7.17 1.78 -10.29
C GLU A 131 6.65 3.23 -10.46
N LEU A 132 7.28 4.03 -11.33
CA LEU A 132 6.79 5.38 -11.67
C LEU A 132 5.42 5.32 -12.37
N LEU A 133 5.21 4.35 -13.27
CA LEU A 133 3.91 4.11 -13.89
C LEU A 133 2.84 3.76 -12.84
N LEU A 134 3.20 2.99 -11.81
CA LEU A 134 2.30 2.69 -10.68
C LEU A 134 1.83 3.96 -9.99
N LEU A 135 2.72 4.94 -9.78
CA LEU A 135 2.35 6.25 -9.23
C LEU A 135 1.32 6.95 -10.11
N PHE A 136 1.54 6.99 -11.44
CA PHE A 136 0.59 7.60 -12.37
C PHE A 136 -0.76 6.88 -12.40
N LEU A 137 -0.78 5.56 -12.23
CA LEU A 137 -2.02 4.79 -12.13
C LEU A 137 -2.80 5.14 -10.86
N TYR A 138 -2.14 5.32 -9.71
CA TYR A 138 -2.76 5.83 -8.49
C TYR A 138 -3.31 7.25 -8.67
N MET A 139 -2.52 8.14 -9.27
CA MET A 139 -2.94 9.52 -9.53
C MET A 139 -4.12 9.56 -10.53
N GLY A 140 -4.06 8.75 -11.58
CA GLY A 140 -5.15 8.61 -12.55
C GLY A 140 -6.45 8.11 -11.93
N PHE A 141 -6.37 7.11 -11.03
CA PHE A 141 -7.53 6.63 -10.27
C PHE A 141 -8.17 7.75 -9.44
N MET A 142 -7.35 8.50 -8.69
CA MET A 142 -7.84 9.62 -7.89
C MET A 142 -8.37 10.77 -8.75
N GLY A 143 -7.67 11.09 -9.86
CA GLY A 143 -8.06 12.12 -10.81
C GLY A 143 -9.40 11.82 -11.48
N LEU A 144 -9.64 10.58 -11.95
CA LEU A 144 -10.92 10.18 -12.54
C LEU A 144 -12.07 10.32 -11.55
N ARG A 145 -11.84 9.98 -10.29
CA ARG A 145 -12.86 10.14 -9.24
C ARG A 145 -13.19 11.59 -8.94
N GLY A 146 -12.21 12.49 -9.04
CA GLY A 146 -12.40 13.91 -8.81
C GLY A 146 -12.98 14.66 -10.03
N ALA A 147 -12.79 14.14 -11.24
CA ALA A 147 -13.20 14.79 -12.47
C ALA A 147 -14.64 14.46 -12.93
N ILE A 148 -15.25 13.41 -12.38
CA ILE A 148 -16.58 12.94 -12.77
C ILE A 148 -17.58 13.27 -11.65
N ASP A 149 -18.56 14.14 -11.92
CA ASP A 149 -19.55 14.62 -10.95
C ASP A 149 -20.45 13.49 -10.40
N ASP A 150 -20.88 12.56 -11.26
CA ASP A 150 -21.69 11.42 -10.81
C ASP A 150 -20.84 10.40 -10.08
N PRO A 151 -21.07 10.18 -8.78
CA PRO A 151 -20.22 9.30 -7.96
C PRO A 151 -20.20 7.84 -8.43
N ARG A 152 -21.30 7.35 -9.04
CA ARG A 152 -21.37 5.97 -9.52
C ARG A 152 -20.59 5.80 -10.83
N ARG A 153 -20.63 6.77 -11.70
CA ARG A 153 -19.83 6.80 -12.94
C ARG A 153 -18.35 6.96 -12.61
N ALA A 154 -18.02 7.84 -11.67
CA ALA A 154 -16.67 8.04 -11.17
C ALA A 154 -16.08 6.72 -10.60
N ASP A 155 -16.83 6.04 -9.73
CA ASP A 155 -16.43 4.76 -9.15
C ASP A 155 -16.17 3.69 -10.22
N LYS A 156 -17.06 3.58 -11.24
CA LYS A 156 -16.90 2.60 -12.32
C LYS A 156 -15.69 2.91 -13.19
N ALA A 157 -15.53 4.16 -13.63
CA ALA A 157 -14.39 4.57 -14.47
C ALA A 157 -13.05 4.34 -13.77
N ALA A 158 -12.93 4.76 -12.51
CA ALA A 158 -11.74 4.56 -11.71
C ALA A 158 -11.47 3.06 -11.43
N SER A 159 -12.53 2.26 -11.19
CA SER A 159 -12.39 0.81 -10.97
C SER A 159 -11.88 0.09 -12.22
N ILE A 160 -12.31 0.50 -13.42
CA ILE A 160 -11.78 -0.05 -14.68
C ILE A 160 -10.29 0.27 -14.81
N LEU A 161 -9.89 1.53 -14.56
CA LEU A 161 -8.47 1.91 -14.59
C LEU A 161 -7.65 1.11 -13.58
N ALA A 162 -8.16 0.93 -12.35
CA ALA A 162 -7.49 0.15 -11.33
C ALA A 162 -7.25 -1.29 -11.77
N LEU A 163 -8.25 -1.94 -12.40
CA LEU A 163 -8.11 -3.32 -12.88
C LEU A 163 -7.11 -3.42 -14.04
N VAL A 164 -7.14 -2.50 -14.99
CA VAL A 164 -6.16 -2.46 -16.08
C VAL A 164 -4.75 -2.31 -15.51
N GLY A 165 -4.59 -1.44 -14.53
CA GLY A 165 -3.28 -1.19 -13.91
C GLY A 165 -2.74 -2.35 -13.06
N VAL A 166 -3.57 -3.32 -12.64
CA VAL A 166 -3.09 -4.51 -11.89
C VAL A 166 -2.01 -5.26 -12.66
N VAL A 167 -2.06 -5.27 -14.00
CA VAL A 167 -1.06 -5.92 -14.86
C VAL A 167 0.34 -5.33 -14.65
N ASN A 168 0.45 -4.07 -14.22
CA ASN A 168 1.75 -3.45 -13.96
C ASN A 168 2.46 -4.03 -12.72
N VAL A 169 1.73 -4.57 -11.75
CA VAL A 169 2.33 -5.10 -10.50
C VAL A 169 3.25 -6.31 -10.77
N PRO A 170 2.84 -7.35 -11.52
CA PRO A 170 3.77 -8.40 -11.95
C PRO A 170 4.98 -7.86 -12.73
N VAL A 171 4.80 -6.84 -13.59
CA VAL A 171 5.92 -6.23 -14.33
C VAL A 171 6.93 -5.63 -13.35
N ILE A 172 6.49 -4.89 -12.33
CA ILE A 172 7.37 -4.38 -11.29
C ILE A 172 8.11 -5.53 -10.58
N TYR A 173 7.38 -6.55 -10.13
CA TYR A 173 7.95 -7.64 -9.34
C TYR A 173 8.98 -8.45 -10.10
N PHE A 174 8.66 -8.84 -11.35
CA PHE A 174 9.52 -9.68 -12.17
C PHE A 174 10.52 -8.90 -13.03
N SER A 175 10.49 -7.57 -13.03
CA SER A 175 11.37 -6.72 -13.85
C SER A 175 12.86 -7.07 -13.69
N VAL A 176 13.30 -7.35 -12.46
CA VAL A 176 14.70 -7.71 -12.15
C VAL A 176 15.10 -9.10 -12.67
N GLN A 177 14.14 -9.94 -13.06
CA GLN A 177 14.40 -11.26 -13.65
C GLN A 177 14.28 -11.24 -15.18
N TRP A 178 13.38 -10.39 -15.70
CA TRP A 178 13.09 -10.34 -17.14
C TRP A 178 13.98 -9.38 -17.91
N TRP A 179 14.52 -8.36 -17.23
CA TRP A 179 15.35 -7.33 -17.85
C TRP A 179 16.61 -7.05 -17.03
N ASN A 180 17.64 -6.54 -17.69
CA ASN A 180 18.82 -6.02 -17.02
C ASN A 180 18.48 -4.71 -16.32
N THR A 181 18.66 -4.67 -15.01
CA THR A 181 18.46 -3.49 -14.18
C THR A 181 19.64 -3.32 -13.22
N LEU A 182 19.88 -2.11 -12.75
CA LEU A 182 20.86 -1.87 -11.68
C LEU A 182 20.33 -2.33 -10.33
N HIS A 183 19.01 -2.50 -10.22
CA HIS A 183 18.37 -2.94 -8.98
C HIS A 183 18.77 -4.39 -8.66
N GLN A 184 19.28 -4.61 -7.45
CA GLN A 184 19.61 -5.94 -6.97
C GLN A 184 18.38 -6.85 -6.94
N GLY A 185 18.59 -8.16 -7.13
CA GLY A 185 17.54 -9.16 -6.98
C GLY A 185 16.93 -9.18 -5.58
N ALA A 186 15.74 -9.75 -5.45
CA ALA A 186 15.06 -9.83 -4.15
C ALA A 186 15.89 -10.66 -3.16
N SER A 187 16.29 -10.05 -2.04
CA SER A 187 17.00 -10.74 -0.95
C SER A 187 16.11 -11.74 -0.20
N VAL A 188 14.80 -11.64 -0.35
CA VAL A 188 13.79 -12.55 0.19
C VAL A 188 12.92 -13.03 -0.97
N SER A 189 12.84 -14.34 -1.15
CA SER A 189 12.01 -15.00 -2.17
C SER A 189 11.24 -16.17 -1.54
N LEU A 190 10.20 -16.63 -2.23
CA LEU A 190 9.45 -17.83 -1.82
C LEU A 190 10.16 -19.14 -2.18
N THR A 191 11.18 -19.07 -3.02
CA THR A 191 11.82 -20.25 -3.65
C THR A 191 13.26 -20.49 -3.19
N SER A 192 13.86 -19.54 -2.48
CA SER A 192 15.25 -19.67 -1.97
C SER A 192 15.36 -19.11 -0.55
N SER A 193 16.38 -19.56 0.19
CA SER A 193 16.72 -19.01 1.48
C SER A 193 17.10 -17.52 1.36
N PRO A 194 16.75 -16.68 2.35
CA PRO A 194 17.13 -15.28 2.36
C PRO A 194 18.64 -15.07 2.27
N SER A 195 19.08 -14.12 1.45
CA SER A 195 20.49 -13.79 1.24
C SER A 195 21.01 -12.69 2.17
N MET A 196 20.50 -12.64 3.41
CA MET A 196 20.89 -11.65 4.41
C MET A 196 20.98 -12.25 5.81
N ALA A 197 21.68 -11.59 6.73
CA ALA A 197 21.78 -12.03 8.13
C ALA A 197 20.39 -12.06 8.78
N THR A 198 20.15 -13.07 9.64
CA THR A 198 18.84 -13.28 10.30
C THR A 198 18.36 -12.04 11.07
N VAL A 199 19.26 -11.29 11.72
CA VAL A 199 18.90 -10.06 12.44
C VAL A 199 18.41 -8.98 11.47
N MET A 200 19.08 -8.81 10.32
CA MET A 200 18.65 -7.88 9.26
C MET A 200 17.27 -8.26 8.73
N LEU A 201 17.07 -9.56 8.45
CA LEU A 201 15.79 -10.10 7.99
C LEU A 201 14.68 -9.83 9.02
N THR A 202 14.95 -10.09 10.29
CA THR A 202 13.97 -9.85 11.37
C THR A 202 13.57 -8.38 11.43
N GLY A 203 14.53 -7.45 11.43
CA GLY A 203 14.25 -6.02 11.40
C GLY A 203 13.40 -5.61 10.21
N MET A 204 13.75 -6.08 9.00
CA MET A 204 13.01 -5.79 7.77
C MET A 204 11.58 -6.35 7.80
N LEU A 205 11.37 -7.56 8.29
CA LEU A 205 10.03 -8.16 8.37
C LEU A 205 9.17 -7.47 9.43
N LEU A 206 9.73 -7.10 10.59
CA LEU A 206 9.01 -6.31 11.61
C LEU A 206 8.58 -4.95 11.07
N MET A 207 9.45 -4.24 10.34
CA MET A 207 9.14 -2.97 9.70
C MET A 207 8.07 -3.15 8.60
N SER A 208 8.12 -4.24 7.85
CA SER A 208 7.10 -4.55 6.83
C SER A 208 5.73 -4.83 7.45
N LEU A 209 5.68 -5.61 8.53
CA LEU A 209 4.44 -5.86 9.26
C LEU A 209 3.90 -4.58 9.92
N ALA A 210 4.78 -3.72 10.46
CA ALA A 210 4.40 -2.41 10.98
C ALA A 210 3.72 -1.56 9.90
N MET A 211 4.32 -1.50 8.71
CA MET A 211 3.76 -0.76 7.57
C MET A 211 2.42 -1.35 7.11
N TRP A 212 2.25 -2.67 7.11
CA TRP A 212 0.96 -3.30 6.82
C TRP A 212 -0.12 -2.87 7.80
N CYS A 213 0.16 -2.97 9.11
CA CYS A 213 -0.78 -2.57 10.15
C CYS A 213 -1.12 -1.07 10.05
N TYR A 214 -0.14 -0.22 9.76
CA TYR A 214 -0.34 1.21 9.51
C TYR A 214 -1.26 1.45 8.31
N CYS A 215 -0.98 0.82 7.17
CA CYS A 215 -1.79 0.97 5.96
C CYS A 215 -3.23 0.49 6.17
N ILE A 216 -3.44 -0.61 6.92
CA ILE A 216 -4.77 -1.09 7.30
C ILE A 216 -5.48 -0.04 8.18
N ALA A 217 -4.81 0.49 9.21
CA ALA A 217 -5.39 1.51 10.09
C ALA A 217 -5.83 2.76 9.31
N ILE A 218 -4.97 3.28 8.45
CA ILE A 218 -5.26 4.46 7.63
C ILE A 218 -6.36 4.20 6.60
N ALA A 219 -6.36 3.03 5.94
CA ALA A 219 -7.41 2.67 4.99
C ALA A 219 -8.78 2.57 5.70
N LEU A 220 -8.84 1.92 6.86
CA LEU A 220 -10.06 1.82 7.66
C LEU A 220 -10.51 3.18 8.20
N TYR A 221 -9.60 4.04 8.61
CA TYR A 221 -9.93 5.41 9.02
C TYR A 221 -10.51 6.23 7.86
N ARG A 222 -9.87 6.20 6.68
CA ARG A 222 -10.33 6.92 5.49
C ARG A 222 -11.66 6.41 4.96
N VAL A 223 -11.87 5.09 4.92
CA VAL A 223 -13.14 4.57 4.44
C VAL A 223 -14.30 4.97 5.35
N ARG A 224 -14.08 5.10 6.67
CA ARG A 224 -15.10 5.63 7.58
C ARG A 224 -15.49 7.06 7.21
N ASN A 225 -14.51 7.93 6.93
CA ASN A 225 -14.79 9.31 6.50
C ASN A 225 -15.56 9.35 5.17
N LEU A 226 -15.16 8.52 4.19
CA LEU A 226 -15.88 8.41 2.92
C LEU A 226 -17.30 7.87 3.08
N ILE A 227 -17.53 6.97 4.03
CA ILE A 227 -18.88 6.49 4.36
C ILE A 227 -19.72 7.62 4.94
N LEU A 228 -19.21 8.39 5.90
CA LEU A 228 -19.92 9.52 6.49
C LEU A 228 -20.27 10.58 5.44
N GLU A 229 -19.33 10.90 4.57
CA GLU A 229 -19.54 11.85 3.47
C GLU A 229 -20.64 11.40 2.52
N ARG A 230 -20.57 10.14 2.04
CA ARG A 230 -21.52 9.60 1.07
C ARG A 230 -22.90 9.26 1.65
N GLU A 231 -22.99 8.96 2.92
CA GLU A 231 -24.21 8.59 3.62
C GLU A 231 -24.75 9.75 4.49
N ALA A 232 -24.24 10.98 4.33
CA ALA A 232 -24.58 12.15 5.17
C ALA A 232 -26.10 12.43 5.26
N HIS A 233 -26.85 12.06 4.22
CA HIS A 233 -28.31 12.25 4.19
C HIS A 233 -29.11 11.10 4.83
N THR A 234 -28.45 10.04 5.27
CA THR A 234 -29.14 8.89 5.89
C THR A 234 -29.45 9.15 7.37
N ALA A 235 -30.54 8.54 7.85
CA ALA A 235 -30.95 8.69 9.24
C ALA A 235 -29.90 8.19 10.25
N TRP A 236 -29.20 7.10 9.90
CA TRP A 236 -28.20 6.53 10.81
C TRP A 236 -26.97 7.44 11.01
N VAL A 237 -26.56 8.20 9.97
CA VAL A 237 -25.45 9.17 10.08
C VAL A 237 -25.89 10.38 10.92
N ARG A 238 -27.11 10.91 10.69
CA ARG A 238 -27.64 12.05 11.46
C ARG A 238 -27.83 11.74 12.93
N ASN A 239 -28.05 10.48 13.28
CA ASN A 239 -28.26 10.04 14.66
C ASN A 239 -26.96 9.56 15.33
N LEU A 240 -25.79 9.71 14.69
CA LEU A 240 -24.51 9.45 15.36
C LEU A 240 -24.33 10.49 16.49
N PRO A 241 -23.84 10.07 17.67
CA PRO A 241 -23.49 11.04 18.72
C PRO A 241 -22.41 11.99 18.19
N GLU A 242 -22.56 13.26 18.46
CA GLU A 242 -21.53 14.25 18.21
C GLU A 242 -20.31 13.86 19.03
N GLY A 243 -19.18 13.50 18.33
CA GLY A 243 -17.94 13.03 18.94
C GLY A 243 -17.03 14.17 19.38
#